data_04add56bfe33cc9e9d1558c4650b3ecf
#
_entry.id   04add56bfe33cc9e9d1558c4650b3ecf
#
_cell.length_a   1.000
_cell.length_b   1.000
_cell.length_c   1.000
_cell.angle_alpha   90.00
_cell.angle_beta   90.00
_cell.angle_gamma   90.00
#
_symmetry.space_group_name_H-M   'P 1'
#
loop_
_entity.id
_entity.type
_entity.pdbx_description
1 polymer ?
#
loop_
_entity_poly.entity_id
_entity_poly.type
_entity_poly.pdbx_seq_one_letter_code
_entity_poly.pdbx_strand_id
1 'polypeptide(L)'
;WQKIVDSSTFFINDKVKVVDTMVTLGKNLIIKFDDKYKDIKIDIVLIENQINPIANKMGTLQGMVTQYFLMKGIDDIFYISGANKLKPYVGKIKTTYKERKQLSITWTKRILTINNVVNTWYEPFICHKKKDDLADCFLQALWYINDKYKYILKY
;
A
#
# COMPACT_ATOMS: atom_id res chain seq x y z
N TRP A 1 -5.96 -15.73 12.02
CA TRP A 1 -6.56 -14.37 12.09
C TRP A 1 -5.89 -13.37 11.16
N GLN A 2 -4.86 -13.74 10.42
CA GLN A 2 -4.27 -12.87 9.39
C GLN A 2 -4.90 -13.18 8.04
N LYS A 3 -5.78 -12.32 7.62
CA LYS A 3 -6.51 -12.44 6.37
C LYS A 3 -6.38 -11.15 5.58
N ILE A 4 -6.06 -11.25 4.30
CA ILE A 4 -6.26 -10.13 3.38
C ILE A 4 -7.77 -10.03 3.15
N VAL A 5 -8.38 -8.94 3.60
CA VAL A 5 -9.81 -8.69 3.43
C VAL A 5 -10.08 -8.12 2.04
N ASP A 6 -9.22 -7.22 1.59
CA ASP A 6 -9.29 -6.61 0.26
C ASP A 6 -7.88 -6.21 -0.21
N SER A 7 -7.66 -6.30 -1.50
CA SER A 7 -6.46 -5.81 -2.16
C SER A 7 -6.83 -5.27 -3.52
N SER A 8 -6.79 -3.95 -3.66
CA SER A 8 -7.23 -3.29 -4.88
C SER A 8 -6.45 -2.01 -5.16
N THR A 9 -6.51 -1.57 -6.40
CA THR A 9 -6.13 -0.21 -6.80
C THR A 9 -7.36 0.50 -7.34
N PHE A 10 -7.50 1.78 -7.03
CA PHE A 10 -8.55 2.61 -7.59
C PHE A 10 -8.03 4.00 -7.95
N PHE A 11 -8.68 4.63 -8.91
CA PHE A 11 -8.33 5.99 -9.30
C PHE A 11 -9.16 6.98 -8.48
N ILE A 12 -8.49 8.01 -7.95
CA ILE A 12 -9.17 9.15 -7.29
C ILE A 12 -9.97 9.93 -8.31
N ASN A 13 -9.53 9.96 -9.57
CA ASN A 13 -10.23 10.56 -10.70
C ASN A 13 -10.47 9.56 -11.83
N ASP A 14 -11.69 9.56 -12.33
CA ASP A 14 -12.10 8.68 -13.44
C ASP A 14 -11.76 9.27 -14.83
N LYS A 15 -11.37 10.56 -14.93
CA LYS A 15 -11.05 11.24 -16.20
C LYS A 15 -9.69 11.96 -16.15
N VAL A 16 -8.77 11.51 -16.97
CA VAL A 16 -7.37 11.99 -17.05
C VAL A 16 -7.21 13.39 -17.72
N LYS A 17 -8.28 14.02 -18.18
CA LYS A 17 -8.18 15.18 -19.08
C LYS A 17 -8.42 16.55 -18.46
N VAL A 18 -8.75 16.64 -17.19
CA VAL A 18 -8.94 17.92 -16.49
C VAL A 18 -7.77 18.16 -15.57
N VAL A 19 -7.24 19.38 -15.55
CA VAL A 19 -6.25 19.80 -14.54
C VAL A 19 -6.98 19.84 -13.20
N ASP A 20 -7.01 18.70 -12.52
CA ASP A 20 -7.68 18.59 -11.24
C ASP A 20 -6.95 19.40 -10.18
N THR A 21 -7.70 20.30 -9.56
CA THR A 21 -7.20 21.02 -8.39
C THR A 21 -7.03 20.06 -7.21
N MET A 22 -6.16 20.41 -6.27
CA MET A 22 -6.02 19.63 -5.03
C MET A 22 -7.34 19.53 -4.25
N VAL A 23 -8.22 20.53 -4.37
CA VAL A 23 -9.56 20.51 -3.77
C VAL A 23 -10.42 19.41 -4.40
N THR A 24 -10.43 19.31 -5.73
CA THR A 24 -11.16 18.23 -6.44
C THR A 24 -10.63 16.86 -6.08
N LEU A 25 -9.31 16.70 -6.03
CA LEU A 25 -8.68 15.45 -5.62
C LEU A 25 -9.04 15.07 -4.19
N GLY A 26 -8.99 16.03 -3.25
CA GLY A 26 -9.38 15.82 -1.86
C GLY A 26 -10.84 15.40 -1.71
N LYS A 27 -11.77 16.08 -2.41
CA LYS A 27 -13.19 15.71 -2.44
C LYS A 27 -13.40 14.27 -2.93
N ASN A 28 -12.77 13.92 -4.04
CA ASN A 28 -12.88 12.58 -4.62
C ASN A 28 -12.25 11.52 -3.72
N LEU A 29 -11.14 11.83 -3.04
CA LEU A 29 -10.52 10.95 -2.06
C LEU A 29 -11.51 10.61 -0.94
N ILE A 30 -12.16 11.60 -0.34
CA ILE A 30 -13.14 11.39 0.73
C ILE A 30 -14.26 10.47 0.24
N ILE A 31 -14.86 10.75 -0.92
CA ILE A 31 -15.96 9.95 -1.47
C ILE A 31 -15.52 8.49 -1.67
N LYS A 32 -14.37 8.27 -2.30
CA LYS A 32 -13.86 6.92 -2.58
C LYS A 32 -13.48 6.17 -1.30
N PHE A 33 -12.92 6.87 -0.31
CA PHE A 33 -12.55 6.26 0.96
C PHE A 33 -13.75 5.95 1.83
N ASP A 34 -14.77 6.82 1.87
CA ASP A 34 -16.01 6.53 2.57
C ASP A 34 -16.71 5.32 1.96
N ASP A 35 -16.81 5.24 0.64
CA ASP A 35 -17.39 4.08 -0.04
C ASP A 35 -16.66 2.78 0.29
N LYS A 36 -15.31 2.83 0.31
CA LYS A 36 -14.47 1.65 0.48
C LYS A 36 -14.32 1.20 1.94
N TYR A 37 -14.22 2.13 2.87
CA TYR A 37 -13.80 1.85 4.25
C TYR A 37 -14.87 2.03 5.31
N LYS A 38 -16.08 2.48 4.94
CA LYS A 38 -17.18 2.77 5.90
C LYS A 38 -17.54 1.60 6.83
N ASP A 39 -17.44 0.36 6.32
CA ASP A 39 -17.83 -0.85 7.05
C ASP A 39 -16.63 -1.67 7.51
N ILE A 40 -15.41 -1.13 7.38
CA ILE A 40 -14.17 -1.82 7.76
C ILE A 40 -13.62 -1.22 9.05
N LYS A 41 -13.49 -2.05 10.08
CA LYS A 41 -12.74 -1.66 11.29
C LYS A 41 -11.25 -1.59 10.95
N ILE A 42 -10.67 -0.42 11.11
CA ILE A 42 -9.25 -0.15 10.86
C ILE A 42 -8.59 0.17 12.19
N ASP A 43 -7.60 -0.62 12.58
CA ASP A 43 -6.83 -0.39 13.81
C ASP A 43 -5.55 0.41 13.53
N ILE A 44 -4.94 0.23 12.35
CA ILE A 44 -3.66 0.86 11.98
C ILE A 44 -3.69 1.27 10.51
N VAL A 45 -3.17 2.43 10.20
CA VAL A 45 -2.97 2.92 8.83
C VAL A 45 -1.48 3.06 8.54
N LEU A 46 -1.04 2.42 7.47
CA LEU A 46 0.33 2.54 6.96
C LEU A 46 0.32 3.32 5.65
N ILE A 47 1.08 4.41 5.61
CA ILE A 47 1.17 5.28 4.43
C ILE A 47 2.62 5.30 3.94
N GLU A 48 2.84 5.05 2.65
CA GLU A 48 4.18 5.21 2.09
C GLU A 48 4.62 6.66 2.17
N ASN A 49 5.76 6.91 2.80
CA ASN A 49 6.29 8.25 2.98
C ASN A 49 6.80 8.84 1.65
N GLN A 50 6.25 9.97 1.25
CA GLN A 50 6.61 10.71 0.04
C GLN A 50 7.69 11.74 0.37
N ILE A 51 8.96 11.38 0.21
CA ILE A 51 10.12 12.20 0.64
C ILE A 51 10.60 13.17 -0.46
N ASN A 52 10.12 13.05 -1.67
CA ASN A 52 10.67 13.80 -2.80
C ASN A 52 10.12 15.23 -2.85
N PRO A 53 10.99 16.28 -2.81
CA PRO A 53 10.58 17.69 -2.93
C PRO A 53 9.85 18.01 -4.23
N ILE A 54 10.05 17.22 -5.29
CA ILE A 54 9.39 17.40 -6.60
C ILE A 54 7.95 16.85 -6.58
N ALA A 55 7.60 16.04 -5.59
CA ALA A 55 6.29 15.39 -5.50
C ALA A 55 5.28 16.17 -4.61
N ASN A 56 5.21 17.51 -4.73
CA ASN A 56 4.31 18.34 -3.94
C ASN A 56 2.86 17.83 -3.91
N LYS A 57 2.33 17.37 -5.06
CA LYS A 57 0.99 16.79 -5.14
C LYS A 57 0.86 15.51 -4.32
N MET A 58 1.86 14.63 -4.36
CA MET A 58 1.84 13.36 -3.60
C MET A 58 1.97 13.60 -2.09
N GLY A 59 2.81 14.55 -1.67
CA GLY A 59 2.90 14.97 -0.27
C GLY A 59 1.57 15.55 0.25
N THR A 60 0.92 16.40 -0.55
CA THR A 60 -0.40 16.95 -0.21
C THR A 60 -1.45 15.84 -0.10
N LEU A 61 -1.50 14.90 -1.04
CA LEU A 61 -2.40 13.74 -0.98
C LEU A 61 -2.11 12.86 0.25
N GLN A 62 -0.85 12.64 0.58
CA GLN A 62 -0.45 11.95 1.81
C GLN A 62 -1.03 12.62 3.06
N GLY A 63 -0.94 13.95 3.16
CA GLY A 63 -1.55 14.71 4.24
C GLY A 63 -3.06 14.60 4.28
N MET A 64 -3.73 14.64 3.10
CA MET A 64 -5.19 14.45 3.01
C MET A 64 -5.62 13.06 3.45
N VAL A 65 -4.89 12.01 3.07
CA VAL A 65 -5.14 10.63 3.52
C VAL A 65 -5.00 10.54 5.04
N THR A 66 -3.94 11.11 5.59
CA THR A 66 -3.72 11.14 7.05
C THR A 66 -4.87 11.84 7.76
N GLN A 67 -5.24 13.04 7.32
CA GLN A 67 -6.31 13.82 7.92
C GLN A 67 -7.66 13.09 7.85
N TYR A 68 -7.93 12.40 6.73
CA TYR A 68 -9.15 11.60 6.60
C TYR A 68 -9.25 10.55 7.70
N PHE A 69 -8.21 9.76 7.93
CA PHE A 69 -8.23 8.70 8.95
C PHE A 69 -8.25 9.26 10.37
N LEU A 70 -7.54 10.35 10.65
CA LEU A 70 -7.64 11.05 11.94
C LEU A 70 -9.08 11.51 12.24
N MET A 71 -9.78 12.06 11.25
CA MET A 71 -11.19 12.46 11.39
C MET A 71 -12.14 11.27 11.60
N LYS A 72 -11.73 10.06 11.23
CA LYS A 72 -12.44 8.80 11.54
C LYS A 72 -12.08 8.21 12.91
N GLY A 73 -11.26 8.91 13.70
CA GLY A 73 -10.83 8.48 15.03
C GLY A 73 -9.73 7.41 15.03
N ILE A 74 -8.95 7.32 13.96
CA ILE A 74 -7.82 6.40 13.86
C ILE A 74 -6.54 7.19 14.10
N ASP A 75 -5.91 7.00 15.27
CA ASP A 75 -4.69 7.72 15.68
C ASP A 75 -3.41 6.94 15.34
N ASP A 76 -3.50 5.62 15.21
CA ASP A 76 -2.37 4.76 14.87
C ASP A 76 -2.05 4.83 13.36
N ILE A 77 -1.47 5.96 12.93
CA ILE A 77 -1.08 6.22 11.54
C ILE A 77 0.44 6.34 11.44
N PHE A 78 1.07 5.52 10.59
CA PHE A 78 2.51 5.47 10.45
C PHE A 78 2.96 5.73 9.01
N TYR A 79 3.93 6.62 8.86
CA TYR A 79 4.65 6.82 7.61
C TYR A 79 5.79 5.82 7.49
N ILE A 80 5.77 5.02 6.43
CA ILE A 80 6.77 3.98 6.21
C ILE A 80 7.56 4.23 4.93
N SER A 81 8.87 3.98 4.99
CA SER A 81 9.71 4.11 3.80
C SER A 81 9.46 2.96 2.82
N GLY A 82 9.21 3.28 1.56
CA GLY A 82 9.11 2.28 0.49
C GLY A 82 10.35 1.40 0.32
N ALA A 83 11.51 1.82 0.84
CA ALA A 83 12.72 1.00 0.86
C ALA A 83 12.65 -0.19 1.82
N ASN A 84 11.75 -0.17 2.79
CA ASN A 84 11.67 -1.21 3.82
C ASN A 84 11.11 -2.53 3.29
N LYS A 85 10.19 -2.49 2.35
CA LYS A 85 9.44 -3.64 1.83
C LYS A 85 10.30 -4.82 1.33
N LEU A 86 11.48 -4.52 0.79
CA LEU A 86 12.38 -5.55 0.25
C LEU A 86 13.55 -5.90 1.18
N LYS A 87 13.76 -5.17 2.27
CA LYS A 87 14.88 -5.42 3.20
C LYS A 87 14.98 -6.88 3.69
N PRO A 88 13.87 -7.55 4.06
CA PRO A 88 13.93 -8.93 4.53
C PRO A 88 14.36 -9.93 3.46
N TYR A 89 14.21 -9.58 2.18
CA TYR A 89 14.33 -10.52 1.07
C TYR A 89 15.63 -10.38 0.27
N VAL A 90 16.12 -9.15 0.10
CA VAL A 90 17.28 -8.90 -0.78
C VAL A 90 18.46 -8.27 -0.05
N GLY A 91 18.32 -7.97 1.25
CA GLY A 91 19.40 -7.36 2.03
C GLY A 91 19.82 -5.98 1.50
N LYS A 92 21.15 -5.73 1.48
CA LYS A 92 21.72 -4.43 1.08
C LYS A 92 22.12 -4.35 -0.40
N ILE A 93 21.46 -5.06 -1.28
CA ILE A 93 21.79 -5.05 -2.72
C ILE A 93 21.34 -3.74 -3.35
N LYS A 94 22.23 -3.09 -4.11
CA LYS A 94 21.86 -1.93 -4.94
C LYS A 94 21.02 -2.42 -6.11
N THR A 95 19.83 -1.87 -6.25
CA THR A 95 18.88 -2.22 -7.31
C THR A 95 18.37 -0.96 -8.00
N THR A 96 18.12 -1.06 -9.29
CA THR A 96 17.41 -0.04 -10.06
C THR A 96 15.93 0.00 -9.68
N TYR A 97 15.23 1.06 -10.06
CA TYR A 97 13.78 1.18 -9.86
C TYR A 97 13.00 0.01 -10.49
N LYS A 98 13.38 -0.37 -11.74
CA LYS A 98 12.73 -1.47 -12.46
C LYS A 98 12.95 -2.82 -11.78
N GLU A 99 14.16 -3.09 -11.33
CA GLU A 99 14.48 -4.31 -10.58
C GLU A 99 13.71 -4.38 -9.26
N ARG A 100 13.61 -3.28 -8.51
CA ARG A 100 12.81 -3.26 -7.28
C ARG A 100 11.35 -3.63 -7.53
N LYS A 101 10.72 -3.07 -8.57
CA LYS A 101 9.34 -3.43 -8.94
C LYS A 101 9.23 -4.92 -9.27
N GLN A 102 10.15 -5.46 -10.05
CA GLN A 102 10.14 -6.89 -10.40
C GLN A 102 10.37 -7.78 -9.18
N LEU A 103 11.28 -7.41 -8.29
CA LEU A 103 11.53 -8.12 -7.04
C LEU A 103 10.30 -8.11 -6.12
N SER A 104 9.62 -6.96 -5.98
CA SER A 104 8.37 -6.88 -5.21
C SER A 104 7.32 -7.88 -5.73
N ILE A 105 7.11 -7.93 -7.05
CA ILE A 105 6.18 -8.89 -7.67
C ILE A 105 6.62 -10.34 -7.41
N THR A 106 7.91 -10.64 -7.60
CA THR A 106 8.46 -11.99 -7.42
C THR A 106 8.29 -12.49 -5.99
N TRP A 107 8.66 -11.68 -5.01
CA TRP A 107 8.52 -12.06 -3.61
C TRP A 107 7.07 -12.16 -3.15
N THR A 108 6.20 -11.26 -3.62
CA THR A 108 4.76 -11.36 -3.35
C THR A 108 4.19 -12.67 -3.88
N LYS A 109 4.49 -13.04 -5.13
CA LYS A 109 4.06 -14.33 -5.70
C LYS A 109 4.53 -15.50 -4.84
N ARG A 110 5.82 -15.52 -4.49
CA ARG A 110 6.38 -16.58 -3.65
C ARG A 110 5.66 -16.70 -2.31
N ILE A 111 5.44 -15.59 -1.61
CA ILE A 111 4.77 -15.58 -0.31
C ILE A 111 3.32 -16.07 -0.45
N LEU A 112 2.59 -15.62 -1.45
CA LEU A 112 1.21 -16.07 -1.70
C LEU A 112 1.14 -17.55 -2.04
N THR A 113 2.15 -18.12 -2.70
CA THR A 113 2.19 -19.54 -3.04
C THR A 113 2.45 -20.44 -1.84
N ILE A 114 3.36 -20.05 -0.95
CA ILE A 114 3.79 -20.93 0.17
C ILE A 114 2.96 -20.78 1.45
N ASN A 115 2.10 -19.76 1.55
CA ASN A 115 1.29 -19.52 2.74
C ASN A 115 -0.19 -19.78 2.47
N ASN A 116 -0.70 -20.89 2.96
CA ASN A 116 -2.09 -21.31 2.78
C ASN A 116 -3.14 -20.28 3.25
N VAL A 117 -2.78 -19.39 4.16
CA VAL A 117 -3.69 -18.34 4.68
C VAL A 117 -3.97 -17.26 3.65
N VAL A 118 -3.02 -17.00 2.75
CA VAL A 118 -3.09 -15.91 1.77
C VAL A 118 -3.08 -16.40 0.32
N ASN A 119 -3.01 -17.70 0.07
CA ASN A 119 -2.91 -18.26 -1.28
C ASN A 119 -4.15 -17.97 -2.15
N THR A 120 -5.31 -17.75 -1.55
CA THR A 120 -6.53 -17.33 -2.26
C THR A 120 -6.37 -16.01 -3.02
N TRP A 121 -5.37 -15.21 -2.66
CA TRP A 121 -5.04 -13.95 -3.33
C TRP A 121 -4.05 -14.10 -4.49
N TYR A 122 -3.52 -15.31 -4.72
CA TYR A 122 -2.56 -15.54 -5.78
C TYR A 122 -3.15 -15.22 -7.17
N GLU A 123 -4.28 -15.85 -7.52
CA GLU A 123 -4.94 -15.61 -8.82
C GLU A 123 -5.40 -14.16 -9.01
N PRO A 124 -6.11 -13.51 -8.06
CA PRO A 124 -6.41 -12.08 -8.16
C PRO A 124 -5.17 -11.21 -8.36
N PHE A 125 -4.07 -11.53 -7.68
CA PHE A 125 -2.83 -10.77 -7.78
C PHE A 125 -2.18 -10.90 -9.17
N ILE A 126 -2.01 -12.12 -9.70
CA ILE A 126 -1.33 -12.32 -10.99
C ILE A 126 -2.14 -11.79 -12.18
N CYS A 127 -3.47 -11.75 -12.07
CA CYS A 127 -4.35 -11.18 -13.08
C CYS A 127 -4.45 -9.66 -13.02
N HIS A 128 -4.02 -9.02 -11.94
CA HIS A 128 -4.17 -7.58 -11.75
C HIS A 128 -3.21 -6.77 -12.64
N LYS A 129 -3.72 -5.70 -13.28
CA LYS A 129 -2.91 -4.83 -14.17
C LYS A 129 -1.80 -4.07 -13.43
N LYS A 130 -2.09 -3.64 -12.21
CA LYS A 130 -1.18 -2.88 -11.32
C LYS A 130 -0.62 -3.75 -10.20
N LYS A 131 -0.11 -4.93 -10.55
CA LYS A 131 0.42 -5.88 -9.57
C LYS A 131 1.67 -5.39 -8.85
N ASP A 132 2.42 -4.47 -9.43
CA ASP A 132 3.54 -3.80 -8.78
C ASP A 132 3.09 -2.95 -7.58
N ASP A 133 2.01 -2.17 -7.73
CA ASP A 133 1.45 -1.34 -6.65
C ASP A 133 0.86 -2.23 -5.54
N LEU A 134 0.16 -3.31 -5.91
CA LEU A 134 -0.34 -4.29 -4.94
C LEU A 134 0.79 -4.99 -4.18
N ALA A 135 1.85 -5.39 -4.89
CA ALA A 135 3.03 -6.00 -4.27
C ALA A 135 3.69 -5.06 -3.26
N ASP A 136 3.84 -3.79 -3.63
CA ASP A 136 4.44 -2.77 -2.78
C ASP A 136 3.64 -2.59 -1.49
N CYS A 137 2.32 -2.45 -1.59
CA CYS A 137 1.42 -2.32 -0.44
C CYS A 137 1.48 -3.56 0.46
N PHE A 138 1.39 -4.76 -0.11
CA PHE A 138 1.43 -6.02 0.63
C PHE A 138 2.76 -6.23 1.38
N LEU A 139 3.89 -6.03 0.70
CA LEU A 139 5.21 -6.21 1.30
C LEU A 139 5.53 -5.14 2.37
N GLN A 140 5.02 -3.92 2.22
CA GLN A 140 5.15 -2.88 3.25
C GLN A 140 4.37 -3.26 4.52
N ALA A 141 3.14 -3.75 4.37
CA ALA A 141 2.35 -4.24 5.49
C ALA A 141 3.03 -5.42 6.20
N LEU A 142 3.54 -6.39 5.45
CA LEU A 142 4.29 -7.52 6.01
C LEU A 142 5.54 -7.08 6.74
N TRP A 143 6.32 -6.16 6.16
CA TRP A 143 7.51 -5.62 6.81
C TRP A 143 7.16 -4.99 8.17
N TYR A 144 6.11 -4.16 8.21
CA TYR A 144 5.67 -3.51 9.44
C TYR A 144 5.23 -4.53 10.50
N ILE A 145 4.42 -5.52 10.12
CA ILE A 145 3.95 -6.57 11.03
C ILE A 145 5.14 -7.37 11.59
N ASN A 146 6.10 -7.73 10.74
CA ASN A 146 7.28 -8.46 11.15
C ASN A 146 8.18 -7.62 12.08
N ASP A 147 8.36 -6.34 11.79
CA ASP A 147 9.20 -5.43 12.59
C ASP A 147 8.58 -5.18 13.97
N LYS A 148 7.29 -4.83 14.02
CA LYS A 148 6.59 -4.47 15.25
C LYS A 148 6.26 -5.68 16.14
N TYR A 149 5.81 -6.79 15.53
CA TYR A 149 5.28 -7.93 16.27
C TYR A 149 6.19 -9.16 16.24
N LYS A 150 7.38 -9.04 15.63
CA LYS A 150 8.35 -10.13 15.45
C LYS A 150 7.72 -11.39 14.83
N TYR A 151 6.75 -11.18 13.98
CA TYR A 151 6.04 -12.24 13.31
C TYR A 151 6.86 -12.74 12.11
N ILE A 152 7.33 -13.98 12.19
CA ILE A 152 8.15 -14.57 11.11
C ILE A 152 7.21 -15.34 10.17
N LEU A 153 6.87 -14.75 9.03
CA LEU A 153 6.36 -15.54 7.91
C LEU A 153 7.50 -16.38 7.36
N LYS A 154 7.24 -17.67 7.11
CA LYS A 154 8.16 -18.50 6.34
C LYS A 154 8.20 -17.98 4.89
N TYR A 155 9.39 -17.74 4.36
CA TYR A 155 9.63 -17.26 2.99
C TYR A 155 10.17 -18.38 2.10
#